data_c0be60ee91cdc7e59ed0edfb0d4bab1b
#
_entry.id   c0be60ee91cdc7e59ed0edfb0d4bab1b
#
_cell.length_a   1.000
_cell.length_b   1.000
_cell.length_c   1.000
_cell.angle_alpha   90.00
_cell.angle_beta   90.00
_cell.angle_gamma   90.00
#
_symmetry.space_group_name_H-M   'P 1'
#
loop_
_entity.id
_entity.type
_entity.pdbx_description
1 polymer ?
#
loop_
_entity_poly.entity_id
_entity_poly.type
_entity_poly.pdbx_seq_one_letter_code
_entity_poly.pdbx_strand_id
1 'polypeptide(L)'
;MKIIMKVTEYCKDCLRGLIDRTCRLSNAGIEVLYECNNILERLWVMGMTPPAIANSILHYIKERTGVYDPYIHMKDRELSIAKKAVLDLEGFFINDLEDVVKFSAIGNSTDIFPDTHGGFINPDKLEFYGDIDIIDHEINRTGGEALILGDNIGDFFFDVRLIRFLEEREKKVYYAVKGHPVQNDLSVEDVYRYGFDKIFKNFVSTGTDKVGIEQDNMNGILRELWEKDALVIAKGMGNYETISELTGERRVIHIMKIKCPAVSRDISYPEGSYVAIVR
;
A
#
# COMPACT_ATOMS: atom_id res chain seq x y z
N MET A 1 -12.27 19.77 11.86
CA MET A 1 -12.43 20.09 10.43
C MET A 1 -11.75 18.97 9.67
N LYS A 2 -12.49 18.11 8.96
CA LYS A 2 -11.88 17.02 8.16
C LYS A 2 -10.89 17.63 7.17
N ILE A 3 -9.63 17.26 7.27
CA ILE A 3 -8.67 17.55 6.21
C ILE A 3 -8.85 16.43 5.18
N ILE A 4 -9.82 16.59 4.30
CA ILE A 4 -9.95 15.75 3.12
C ILE A 4 -8.74 16.10 2.26
N MET A 5 -7.93 15.10 1.92
CA MET A 5 -6.80 15.30 1.01
C MET A 5 -7.31 15.99 -0.26
N LYS A 6 -6.81 17.20 -0.54
CA LYS A 6 -7.32 17.99 -1.66
C LYS A 6 -7.02 17.29 -2.97
N VAL A 7 -8.08 16.83 -3.62
CA VAL A 7 -8.02 16.31 -5.00
C VAL A 7 -7.47 17.42 -5.92
N THR A 8 -6.49 17.08 -6.75
CA THR A 8 -5.85 17.99 -7.69
C THR A 8 -6.00 17.45 -9.11
N GLU A 9 -5.85 18.31 -10.13
CA GLU A 9 -5.87 17.87 -11.54
C GLU A 9 -4.86 16.75 -11.82
N TYR A 10 -3.76 16.71 -11.08
CA TYR A 10 -2.78 15.62 -11.13
C TYR A 10 -3.40 14.25 -10.78
N CYS A 11 -4.33 14.22 -9.82
CA CYS A 11 -5.04 12.99 -9.46
C CYS A 11 -5.90 12.49 -10.64
N LYS A 12 -6.45 13.42 -11.43
CA LYS A 12 -7.26 13.08 -12.61
C LYS A 12 -6.42 12.41 -13.69
N ASP A 13 -5.23 12.91 -13.95
CA ASP A 13 -4.30 12.31 -14.90
C ASP A 13 -3.79 10.94 -14.42
N CYS A 14 -3.55 10.79 -13.12
CA CYS A 14 -3.22 9.51 -12.51
C CYS A 14 -4.34 8.48 -12.73
N LEU A 15 -5.59 8.87 -12.51
CA LEU A 15 -6.76 8.01 -12.74
C LEU A 15 -6.95 7.65 -14.23
N ARG A 16 -6.67 8.58 -15.16
CA ARG A 16 -6.64 8.26 -16.60
C ARG A 16 -5.58 7.21 -16.92
N GLY A 17 -4.38 7.36 -16.34
CA GLY A 17 -3.32 6.37 -16.48
C GLY A 17 -3.70 4.99 -15.92
N LEU A 18 -4.46 4.96 -14.82
CA LEU A 18 -5.03 3.72 -14.26
C LEU A 18 -6.02 3.08 -15.24
N ILE A 19 -6.95 3.87 -15.81
CA ILE A 19 -7.93 3.40 -16.79
C ILE A 19 -7.21 2.76 -17.98
N ASP A 20 -6.28 3.48 -18.61
CA ASP A 20 -5.57 3.02 -19.80
C ASP A 20 -4.79 1.73 -19.53
N ARG A 21 -4.11 1.65 -18.41
CA ARG A 21 -3.34 0.47 -18.00
C ARG A 21 -4.25 -0.72 -17.75
N THR A 22 -5.30 -0.54 -16.96
CA THR A 22 -6.18 -1.66 -16.58
C THR A 22 -6.98 -2.15 -17.77
N CYS A 23 -7.51 -1.27 -18.62
CA CYS A 23 -8.19 -1.64 -19.86
C CYS A 23 -7.28 -2.46 -20.79
N ARG A 24 -6.03 -2.03 -20.95
CA ARG A 24 -5.04 -2.75 -21.77
C ARG A 24 -4.72 -4.13 -21.17
N LEU A 25 -4.50 -4.24 -19.87
CA LEU A 25 -4.22 -5.52 -19.20
C LEU A 25 -5.41 -6.46 -19.22
N SER A 26 -6.62 -5.92 -19.23
CA SER A 26 -7.86 -6.70 -19.30
C SER A 26 -8.30 -6.99 -20.74
N ASN A 27 -7.55 -6.54 -21.75
CA ASN A 27 -7.94 -6.61 -23.17
C ASN A 27 -9.35 -6.05 -23.42
N ALA A 28 -9.67 -4.93 -22.76
CA ALA A 28 -10.98 -4.30 -22.81
C ALA A 28 -11.21 -3.61 -24.16
N GLY A 29 -12.47 -3.66 -24.65
CA GLY A 29 -12.89 -2.94 -25.85
C GLY A 29 -12.92 -1.41 -25.65
N ILE A 30 -12.99 -0.69 -26.77
CA ILE A 30 -13.00 0.78 -26.78
C ILE A 30 -14.21 1.37 -26.02
N GLU A 31 -15.33 0.67 -26.02
CA GLU A 31 -16.55 1.06 -25.30
C GLU A 31 -16.35 1.03 -23.77
N VAL A 32 -15.57 0.08 -23.26
CA VAL A 32 -15.21 -0.01 -21.83
C VAL A 32 -14.30 1.16 -21.46
N LEU A 33 -13.29 1.43 -22.28
CA LEU A 33 -12.38 2.55 -22.08
C LEU A 33 -13.15 3.89 -22.06
N TYR A 34 -14.07 4.08 -23.00
CA TYR A 34 -14.90 5.28 -23.09
C TYR A 34 -15.76 5.46 -21.82
N GLU A 35 -16.44 4.39 -21.40
CA GLU A 35 -17.32 4.48 -20.22
C GLU A 35 -16.52 4.68 -18.92
N CYS A 36 -15.32 4.11 -18.79
CA CYS A 36 -14.42 4.40 -17.66
C CYS A 36 -14.09 5.89 -17.55
N ASN A 37 -13.84 6.56 -18.68
CA ASN A 37 -13.61 7.99 -18.69
C ASN A 37 -14.87 8.78 -18.33
N ASN A 38 -16.06 8.35 -18.74
CA ASN A 38 -17.34 8.95 -18.32
C ASN A 38 -17.55 8.78 -16.80
N ILE A 39 -17.23 7.61 -16.24
CA ILE A 39 -17.30 7.35 -14.80
C ILE A 39 -16.35 8.32 -14.07
N LEU A 40 -15.11 8.46 -14.54
CA LEU A 40 -14.13 9.39 -13.99
C LEU A 40 -14.69 10.82 -13.96
N GLU A 41 -15.14 11.34 -15.09
CA GLU A 41 -15.65 12.73 -15.19
C GLU A 41 -16.86 12.95 -14.25
N ARG A 42 -17.81 12.01 -14.23
CA ARG A 42 -18.99 12.11 -13.38
C ARG A 42 -18.65 12.12 -11.89
N LEU A 43 -17.81 11.16 -11.44
CA LEU A 43 -17.47 11.04 -10.03
C LEU A 43 -16.53 12.16 -9.57
N TRP A 44 -15.71 12.68 -10.48
CA TRP A 44 -14.88 13.86 -10.24
C TRP A 44 -15.71 15.10 -9.93
N VAL A 45 -16.72 15.38 -10.75
CA VAL A 45 -17.65 16.51 -10.52
C VAL A 45 -18.42 16.34 -9.21
N MET A 46 -18.70 15.11 -8.78
CA MET A 46 -19.31 14.81 -7.49
C MET A 46 -18.36 15.01 -6.29
N GLY A 47 -17.09 15.29 -6.53
CA GLY A 47 -16.08 15.52 -5.50
C GLY A 47 -15.67 14.27 -4.72
N MET A 48 -15.76 13.10 -5.36
CA MET A 48 -15.31 11.84 -4.75
C MET A 48 -13.77 11.78 -4.70
N THR A 49 -13.24 11.05 -3.70
CA THR A 49 -11.80 10.88 -3.53
C THR A 49 -11.18 10.00 -4.62
N PRO A 50 -9.87 10.16 -4.94
CA PRO A 50 -9.22 9.35 -5.96
C PRO A 50 -9.34 7.84 -5.72
N PRO A 51 -9.18 7.29 -4.50
CA PRO A 51 -9.38 5.86 -4.25
C PRO A 51 -10.83 5.42 -4.53
N ALA A 52 -11.83 6.21 -4.16
CA ALA A 52 -13.23 5.87 -4.42
C ALA A 52 -13.56 5.84 -5.92
N ILE A 53 -13.00 6.79 -6.70
CA ILE A 53 -13.12 6.81 -8.16
C ILE A 53 -12.40 5.60 -8.76
N ALA A 54 -11.16 5.32 -8.32
CA ALA A 54 -10.38 4.17 -8.76
C ALA A 54 -11.14 2.86 -8.54
N ASN A 55 -11.69 2.66 -7.34
CA ASN A 55 -12.46 1.46 -6.99
C ASN A 55 -13.68 1.29 -7.89
N SER A 56 -14.41 2.36 -8.20
CA SER A 56 -15.57 2.32 -9.11
C SER A 56 -15.16 1.94 -10.54
N ILE A 57 -14.05 2.45 -11.03
CA ILE A 57 -13.52 2.16 -12.37
C ILE A 57 -13.00 0.73 -12.45
N LEU A 58 -12.20 0.27 -11.49
CA LEU A 58 -11.65 -1.09 -11.45
C LEU A 58 -12.78 -2.13 -11.38
N HIS A 59 -13.79 -1.88 -10.56
CA HIS A 59 -14.97 -2.73 -10.49
C HIS A 59 -15.68 -2.82 -11.85
N TYR A 60 -15.94 -1.69 -12.51
CA TYR A 60 -16.58 -1.65 -13.82
C TYR A 60 -15.80 -2.42 -14.88
N ILE A 61 -14.47 -2.23 -14.95
CA ILE A 61 -13.62 -2.97 -15.90
C ILE A 61 -13.73 -4.48 -15.66
N LYS A 62 -13.61 -4.91 -14.40
CA LYS A 62 -13.70 -6.31 -14.00
C LYS A 62 -15.05 -6.95 -14.41
N GLU A 63 -16.14 -6.26 -14.12
CA GLU A 63 -17.50 -6.68 -14.51
C GLU A 63 -17.66 -6.80 -16.03
N ARG A 64 -17.13 -5.85 -16.79
CA ARG A 64 -17.32 -5.80 -18.25
C ARG A 64 -16.41 -6.74 -19.02
N THR A 65 -15.22 -7.03 -18.50
CA THR A 65 -14.23 -7.90 -19.18
C THR A 65 -14.26 -9.34 -18.69
N GLY A 66 -14.74 -9.57 -17.47
CA GLY A 66 -14.65 -10.88 -16.79
C GLY A 66 -13.22 -11.26 -16.39
N VAL A 67 -12.24 -10.37 -16.57
CA VAL A 67 -10.85 -10.63 -16.19
C VAL A 67 -10.68 -10.38 -14.69
N TYR A 68 -10.46 -11.46 -13.94
CA TYR A 68 -10.43 -11.44 -12.48
C TYR A 68 -9.20 -10.76 -11.91
N ASP A 69 -7.99 -11.06 -12.42
CA ASP A 69 -6.73 -10.43 -12.04
C ASP A 69 -5.93 -9.99 -13.27
N PRO A 70 -6.17 -8.77 -13.77
CA PRO A 70 -5.44 -8.27 -14.94
C PRO A 70 -3.96 -7.99 -14.67
N TYR A 71 -3.57 -7.88 -13.39
CA TYR A 71 -2.20 -7.52 -12.98
C TYR A 71 -1.31 -8.73 -12.68
N ILE A 72 -1.78 -9.95 -12.87
CA ILE A 72 -1.07 -11.17 -12.47
C ILE A 72 0.38 -11.25 -13.01
N HIS A 73 0.61 -10.92 -14.28
CA HIS A 73 1.95 -10.93 -14.86
C HIS A 73 2.84 -9.79 -14.34
N MET A 74 2.24 -8.67 -13.95
CA MET A 74 2.98 -7.60 -13.28
C MET A 74 3.40 -8.04 -11.88
N LYS A 75 2.53 -8.71 -11.13
CA LYS A 75 2.84 -9.30 -9.83
C LYS A 75 3.98 -10.32 -9.91
N ASP A 76 3.96 -11.22 -10.89
CA ASP A 76 5.04 -12.20 -11.14
C ASP A 76 6.40 -11.49 -11.32
N ARG A 77 6.42 -10.44 -12.14
CA ARG A 77 7.62 -9.65 -12.40
C ARG A 77 8.08 -8.90 -11.15
N GLU A 78 7.17 -8.23 -10.47
CA GLU A 78 7.46 -7.49 -9.23
C GLU A 78 8.07 -8.38 -8.15
N LEU A 79 7.50 -9.57 -7.93
CA LEU A 79 8.04 -10.55 -6.98
C LEU A 79 9.47 -10.98 -7.30
N SER A 80 9.75 -11.22 -8.57
CA SER A 80 11.10 -11.61 -9.01
C SER A 80 12.11 -10.50 -8.71
N ILE A 81 11.74 -9.26 -8.95
CA ILE A 81 12.56 -8.08 -8.72
C ILE A 81 12.72 -7.83 -7.22
N ALA A 82 11.61 -7.88 -6.44
CA ALA A 82 11.64 -7.66 -4.99
C ALA A 82 12.52 -8.68 -4.27
N LYS A 83 12.43 -9.96 -4.62
CA LYS A 83 13.30 -11.01 -4.06
C LYS A 83 14.78 -10.71 -4.28
N LYS A 84 15.14 -10.31 -5.49
CA LYS A 84 16.53 -9.95 -5.81
C LYS A 84 16.96 -8.71 -5.03
N ALA A 85 16.11 -7.66 -5.01
CA ALA A 85 16.42 -6.42 -4.32
C ALA A 85 16.63 -6.62 -2.82
N VAL A 86 15.84 -7.46 -2.16
CA VAL A 86 16.04 -7.80 -0.74
C VAL A 86 17.42 -8.41 -0.53
N LEU A 87 17.83 -9.40 -1.34
CA LEU A 87 19.15 -10.04 -1.23
C LEU A 87 20.29 -9.05 -1.47
N ASP A 88 20.13 -8.14 -2.40
CA ASP A 88 21.15 -7.15 -2.75
C ASP A 88 21.28 -6.05 -1.67
N LEU A 89 20.21 -5.78 -0.91
CA LEU A 89 20.12 -4.66 0.02
C LEU A 89 20.23 -5.04 1.49
N GLU A 90 19.88 -6.28 1.87
CA GLU A 90 19.75 -6.66 3.29
C GLU A 90 21.02 -6.42 4.13
N GLY A 91 22.19 -6.53 3.51
CA GLY A 91 23.50 -6.32 4.15
C GLY A 91 23.86 -4.87 4.46
N PHE A 92 23.10 -3.90 3.92
CA PHE A 92 23.33 -2.46 4.15
C PHE A 92 22.55 -1.93 5.35
N PHE A 93 21.63 -2.69 5.89
CA PHE A 93 20.75 -2.28 6.99
C PHE A 93 21.04 -3.12 8.23
N ILE A 94 21.27 -2.46 9.36
CA ILE A 94 21.36 -3.11 10.66
C ILE A 94 19.96 -3.33 11.23
N ASN A 95 19.84 -4.07 12.33
CA ASN A 95 18.52 -4.39 12.91
C ASN A 95 18.10 -3.38 13.99
N ASP A 96 18.33 -2.07 13.76
CA ASP A 96 17.71 -1.03 14.58
C ASP A 96 16.38 -0.56 13.96
N LEU A 97 15.62 0.23 14.71
CA LEU A 97 14.28 0.64 14.29
C LEU A 97 14.31 1.49 13.01
N GLU A 98 15.24 2.42 12.89
CA GLU A 98 15.32 3.31 11.74
C GLU A 98 15.59 2.51 10.46
N ASP A 99 16.57 1.62 10.48
CA ASP A 99 16.95 0.80 9.34
C ASP A 99 15.85 -0.20 8.97
N VAL A 100 15.18 -0.80 9.96
CA VAL A 100 14.05 -1.72 9.71
C VAL A 100 12.89 -1.00 9.04
N VAL A 101 12.55 0.21 9.50
CA VAL A 101 11.47 1.01 8.93
C VAL A 101 11.85 1.54 7.55
N LYS A 102 13.09 2.00 7.37
CA LYS A 102 13.64 2.43 6.08
C LYS A 102 13.65 1.30 5.06
N PHE A 103 14.07 0.10 5.45
CA PHE A 103 14.06 -1.08 4.60
C PHE A 103 12.63 -1.45 4.17
N SER A 104 11.67 -1.44 5.10
CA SER A 104 10.25 -1.62 4.79
C SER A 104 9.73 -0.56 3.81
N ALA A 105 10.12 0.72 3.97
CA ALA A 105 9.71 1.81 3.08
C ALA A 105 10.22 1.61 1.65
N ILE A 106 11.42 1.07 1.46
CA ILE A 106 11.99 0.76 0.14
C ILE A 106 11.11 -0.21 -0.63
N GLY A 107 10.49 -1.18 0.03
CA GLY A 107 9.54 -2.12 -0.59
C GLY A 107 8.45 -1.40 -1.39
N ASN A 108 7.98 -0.25 -0.93
CA ASN A 108 6.91 0.53 -1.59
C ASN A 108 7.36 1.28 -2.86
N SER A 109 8.40 0.80 -3.52
CA SER A 109 9.02 1.42 -4.70
C SER A 109 8.88 0.60 -5.96
N THR A 110 7.67 0.34 -6.40
CA THR A 110 7.44 -0.37 -7.68
C THR A 110 8.07 0.33 -8.89
N ASP A 111 8.25 1.65 -8.81
CA ASP A 111 8.85 2.47 -9.88
C ASP A 111 10.37 2.34 -9.97
N ILE A 112 11.04 1.84 -8.92
CA ILE A 112 12.48 1.60 -8.95
C ILE A 112 12.81 0.36 -9.79
N PHE A 113 11.86 -0.53 -9.92
CA PHE A 113 12.05 -1.83 -10.53
C PHE A 113 11.82 -1.90 -12.04
N PRO A 114 10.89 -1.13 -12.69
CA PRO A 114 10.56 -1.37 -14.08
C PRO A 114 11.63 -0.95 -15.09
N ASP A 115 12.39 0.11 -14.84
CA ASP A 115 13.20 0.77 -15.87
C ASP A 115 14.65 1.06 -15.47
N THR A 116 15.05 0.75 -14.26
CA THR A 116 16.45 0.82 -13.90
C THR A 116 17.15 -0.42 -14.46
N HIS A 117 17.71 -0.36 -15.61
CA HIS A 117 18.58 -1.35 -16.25
C HIS A 117 19.55 -2.03 -15.25
N GLY A 118 19.00 -2.68 -14.19
CA GLY A 118 19.74 -3.25 -13.08
C GLY A 118 20.41 -2.22 -12.17
N GLY A 119 19.87 -0.99 -12.07
CA GLY A 119 20.42 0.05 -11.21
C GLY A 119 20.32 -0.35 -9.74
N PHE A 120 21.49 -0.49 -9.11
CA PHE A 120 21.63 -0.73 -7.68
C PHE A 120 21.03 0.46 -6.92
N ILE A 121 20.07 0.20 -6.02
CA ILE A 121 19.59 1.21 -5.07
C ILE A 121 20.74 1.46 -4.10
N ASN A 122 21.28 2.67 -4.12
CA ASN A 122 22.27 3.05 -3.12
C ASN A 122 21.56 3.51 -1.84
N PRO A 123 21.61 2.73 -0.73
CA PRO A 123 20.94 3.06 0.51
C PRO A 123 21.36 4.41 1.10
N ASP A 124 22.63 4.81 0.89
CA ASP A 124 23.17 6.09 1.38
C ASP A 124 22.60 7.33 0.68
N LYS A 125 21.93 7.13 -0.47
CA LYS A 125 21.32 8.20 -1.27
C LYS A 125 19.79 8.24 -1.16
N LEU A 126 19.21 7.41 -0.30
CA LEU A 126 17.78 7.43 -0.10
C LEU A 126 17.37 8.64 0.73
N GLU A 127 16.52 9.49 0.17
CA GLU A 127 15.86 10.54 0.94
C GLU A 127 14.78 9.90 1.82
N PHE A 128 15.09 9.70 3.09
CA PHE A 128 14.20 9.14 4.08
C PHE A 128 13.92 10.14 5.19
N TYR A 129 12.66 10.27 5.56
CA TYR A 129 12.18 11.10 6.67
C TYR A 129 11.32 10.23 7.59
N GLY A 130 11.73 10.11 8.85
CA GLY A 130 11.06 9.24 9.81
C GLY A 130 10.89 9.89 11.17
N ASP A 131 9.70 9.77 11.75
CA ASP A 131 9.38 10.15 13.13
C ASP A 131 9.82 9.02 14.08
N ILE A 132 11.09 8.59 14.02
CA ILE A 132 11.59 7.34 14.63
C ILE A 132 11.34 7.29 16.15
N ASP A 133 11.59 8.38 16.87
CA ASP A 133 11.34 8.44 18.32
C ASP A 133 9.85 8.30 18.65
N ILE A 134 8.97 8.88 17.79
CA ILE A 134 7.52 8.78 17.97
C ILE A 134 7.07 7.36 17.63
N ILE A 135 7.63 6.74 16.58
CA ILE A 135 7.34 5.36 16.18
C ILE A 135 7.76 4.40 17.30
N ASP A 136 8.96 4.56 17.87
CA ASP A 136 9.42 3.74 18.99
C ASP A 136 8.48 3.89 20.21
N HIS A 137 8.07 5.13 20.51
CA HIS A 137 7.09 5.38 21.56
C HIS A 137 5.76 4.65 21.30
N GLU A 138 5.22 4.71 20.08
CA GLU A 138 3.96 4.02 19.72
C GLU A 138 4.10 2.48 19.79
N ILE A 139 5.24 1.94 19.36
CA ILE A 139 5.52 0.49 19.50
C ILE A 139 5.48 0.08 20.98
N ASN A 140 6.10 0.88 21.86
CA ASN A 140 6.19 0.55 23.27
C ASN A 140 4.89 0.82 24.03
N ARG A 141 4.10 1.84 23.63
CA ARG A 141 2.85 2.25 24.29
C ARG A 141 1.69 1.32 24.00
N THR A 142 1.57 0.83 22.75
CA THR A 142 0.43 0.03 22.31
C THR A 142 0.45 -1.39 22.89
N GLY A 143 -0.71 -2.04 22.93
CA GLY A 143 -0.88 -3.42 23.42
C GLY A 143 -0.02 -4.46 22.68
N GLY A 144 -0.12 -5.71 23.07
CA GLY A 144 0.68 -6.82 22.55
C GLY A 144 0.36 -7.25 21.11
N GLU A 145 -0.49 -6.50 20.38
CA GLU A 145 -0.88 -6.81 19.00
C GLU A 145 -0.45 -5.70 18.04
N ALA A 146 -0.03 -6.08 16.84
CA ALA A 146 0.30 -5.16 15.76
C ALA A 146 -0.41 -5.58 14.46
N LEU A 147 -0.99 -4.61 13.76
CA LEU A 147 -1.64 -4.77 12.48
C LEU A 147 -0.85 -4.01 11.41
N ILE A 148 -0.30 -4.72 10.45
CA ILE A 148 0.30 -4.13 9.25
C ILE A 148 -0.74 -4.20 8.13
N LEU A 149 -1.16 -3.06 7.61
CA LEU A 149 -1.99 -2.96 6.41
C LEU A 149 -1.08 -2.99 5.20
N GLY A 150 -1.01 -4.15 4.53
CA GLY A 150 -0.15 -4.36 3.36
C GLY A 150 -0.58 -3.54 2.14
N ASP A 151 0.31 -3.41 1.18
CA ASP A 151 0.13 -2.71 -0.10
C ASP A 151 0.56 -3.65 -1.24
N ASN A 152 1.56 -3.28 -2.02
CA ASN A 152 2.00 -4.05 -3.18
C ASN A 152 2.54 -5.44 -2.80
N ILE A 153 2.42 -6.39 -3.72
CA ILE A 153 2.84 -7.77 -3.49
C ILE A 153 4.34 -7.91 -3.18
N GLY A 154 5.17 -7.05 -3.77
CA GLY A 154 6.62 -7.03 -3.54
C GLY A 154 7.02 -6.52 -2.16
N ASP A 155 6.21 -5.65 -1.56
CA ASP A 155 6.46 -5.03 -0.25
C ASP A 155 6.64 -6.07 0.84
N PHE A 156 5.89 -7.17 0.78
CA PHE A 156 5.91 -8.21 1.81
C PHE A 156 7.32 -8.74 2.11
N PHE A 157 8.18 -8.91 1.10
CA PHE A 157 9.55 -9.39 1.33
C PHE A 157 10.39 -8.42 2.16
N PHE A 158 10.17 -7.13 2.00
CA PHE A 158 10.82 -6.10 2.81
C PHE A 158 10.20 -6.00 4.20
N ASP A 159 8.89 -6.22 4.30
CA ASP A 159 8.14 -6.15 5.56
C ASP A 159 8.40 -7.34 6.49
N VAL A 160 8.91 -8.47 5.98
CA VAL A 160 9.31 -9.63 6.82
C VAL A 160 10.29 -9.20 7.92
N ARG A 161 11.19 -8.26 7.64
CA ARG A 161 12.13 -7.74 8.63
C ARG A 161 11.42 -6.91 9.70
N LEU A 162 10.48 -6.07 9.31
CA LEU A 162 9.63 -5.31 10.23
C LEU A 162 8.77 -6.22 11.10
N ILE A 163 8.19 -7.26 10.50
CA ILE A 163 7.41 -8.27 11.23
C ILE A 163 8.26 -8.90 12.34
N ARG A 164 9.46 -9.39 12.01
CA ARG A 164 10.37 -10.02 12.98
C ARG A 164 10.80 -9.06 14.09
N PHE A 165 11.11 -7.83 13.72
CA PHE A 165 11.48 -6.77 14.67
C PHE A 165 10.36 -6.48 15.69
N LEU A 166 9.10 -6.51 15.25
CA LEU A 166 7.94 -6.34 16.14
C LEU A 166 7.70 -7.60 16.99
N GLU A 167 7.89 -8.79 16.43
CA GLU A 167 7.78 -10.06 17.18
C GLU A 167 8.85 -10.18 18.28
N GLU A 168 10.09 -9.72 18.02
CA GLU A 168 11.16 -9.61 19.01
C GLU A 168 10.82 -8.65 20.16
N ARG A 169 9.88 -7.73 19.94
CA ARG A 169 9.29 -6.82 20.95
C ARG A 169 7.96 -7.33 21.52
N GLU A 170 7.77 -8.64 21.46
CA GLU A 170 6.60 -9.33 22.01
C GLU A 170 5.26 -8.90 21.39
N LYS A 171 5.27 -8.33 20.18
CA LYS A 171 4.04 -8.05 19.43
C LYS A 171 3.58 -9.28 18.66
N LYS A 172 2.32 -9.65 18.82
CA LYS A 172 1.67 -10.58 17.91
C LYS A 172 1.27 -9.85 16.64
N VAL A 173 2.00 -10.09 15.56
CA VAL A 173 1.81 -9.37 14.30
C VAL A 173 0.74 -10.03 13.45
N TYR A 174 -0.12 -9.21 12.85
CA TYR A 174 -1.07 -9.58 11.80
C TYR A 174 -0.78 -8.75 10.55
N TYR A 175 -0.81 -9.38 9.38
CA TYR A 175 -0.57 -8.72 8.10
C TYR A 175 -1.84 -8.76 7.26
N ALA A 176 -2.47 -7.61 7.05
CA ALA A 176 -3.69 -7.49 6.27
C ALA A 176 -3.38 -7.45 4.78
N VAL A 177 -4.10 -8.28 4.02
CA VAL A 177 -4.02 -8.38 2.56
C VAL A 177 -5.40 -8.19 1.95
N LYS A 178 -5.49 -7.82 0.69
CA LYS A 178 -6.77 -7.66 -0.01
C LYS A 178 -7.54 -8.98 -0.03
N GLY A 179 -8.85 -8.90 0.11
CA GLY A 179 -9.72 -10.07 0.02
C GLY A 179 -9.68 -10.73 -1.34
N HIS A 180 -9.58 -9.93 -2.39
CA HIS A 180 -9.49 -10.34 -3.79
C HIS A 180 -8.48 -9.46 -4.55
N PRO A 181 -8.00 -9.91 -5.74
CA PRO A 181 -7.03 -9.16 -6.54
C PRO A 181 -7.53 -7.75 -6.91
N VAL A 182 -6.68 -6.76 -6.63
CA VAL A 182 -6.83 -5.37 -7.04
C VAL A 182 -5.45 -4.80 -7.36
N GLN A 183 -5.27 -4.29 -8.55
CA GLN A 183 -3.97 -3.83 -9.05
C GLN A 183 -2.85 -4.85 -8.71
N ASN A 184 -1.69 -4.37 -8.28
CA ASN A 184 -0.57 -5.19 -7.82
C ASN A 184 -0.52 -5.37 -6.29
N ASP A 185 -1.61 -5.04 -5.57
CA ASP A 185 -1.71 -5.26 -4.13
C ASP A 185 -1.68 -6.77 -3.82
N LEU A 186 -1.10 -7.11 -2.67
CA LEU A 186 -1.09 -8.48 -2.18
C LEU A 186 -2.50 -8.92 -1.75
N SER A 187 -3.00 -9.99 -2.36
CA SER A 187 -4.31 -10.58 -2.06
C SER A 187 -4.21 -11.93 -1.36
N VAL A 188 -5.35 -12.39 -0.81
CA VAL A 188 -5.43 -13.72 -0.19
C VAL A 188 -5.01 -14.83 -1.17
N GLU A 189 -5.45 -14.72 -2.43
CA GLU A 189 -5.09 -15.68 -3.48
C GLU A 189 -3.58 -15.71 -3.74
N ASP A 190 -2.95 -14.54 -3.70
CA ASP A 190 -1.50 -14.41 -3.89
C ASP A 190 -0.71 -15.02 -2.74
N VAL A 191 -1.21 -14.89 -1.50
CA VAL A 191 -0.58 -15.50 -0.31
C VAL A 191 -0.38 -17.00 -0.52
N TYR A 192 -1.40 -17.69 -0.99
CA TYR A 192 -1.32 -19.13 -1.23
C TYR A 192 -0.59 -19.48 -2.53
N ARG A 193 -0.82 -18.72 -3.60
CA ARG A 193 -0.20 -18.93 -4.93
C ARG A 193 1.32 -18.88 -4.85
N TYR A 194 1.86 -17.92 -4.12
CA TYR A 194 3.30 -17.69 -4.03
C TYR A 194 3.94 -18.26 -2.76
N GLY A 195 3.12 -18.93 -1.90
CA GLY A 195 3.60 -19.63 -0.71
C GLY A 195 4.03 -18.70 0.42
N PHE A 196 3.49 -17.48 0.50
CA PHE A 196 3.79 -16.55 1.60
C PHE A 196 3.30 -17.07 2.96
N ASP A 197 2.25 -17.89 2.96
CA ASP A 197 1.77 -18.60 4.13
C ASP A 197 2.82 -19.53 4.77
N LYS A 198 3.88 -19.89 4.06
CA LYS A 198 5.01 -20.65 4.58
C LYS A 198 6.04 -19.76 5.29
N ILE A 199 6.07 -18.47 4.95
CA ILE A 199 6.99 -17.47 5.51
C ILE A 199 6.36 -16.85 6.78
N PHE A 200 5.07 -16.53 6.72
CA PHE A 200 4.31 -15.91 7.80
C PHE A 200 2.90 -16.50 7.89
N LYS A 201 2.33 -16.59 9.10
CA LYS A 201 1.07 -17.32 9.31
C LYS A 201 -0.14 -16.44 9.57
N ASN A 202 0.05 -15.27 10.14
CA ASN A 202 -1.06 -14.43 10.61
C ASN A 202 -1.51 -13.43 9.54
N PHE A 203 -1.75 -13.91 8.31
CA PHE A 203 -2.42 -13.09 7.31
C PHE A 203 -3.90 -12.92 7.67
N VAL A 204 -4.41 -11.71 7.49
CA VAL A 204 -5.84 -11.37 7.65
C VAL A 204 -6.36 -10.72 6.37
N SER A 205 -7.59 -11.06 6.00
CA SER A 205 -8.21 -10.50 4.80
C SER A 205 -8.89 -9.17 5.10
N THR A 206 -8.78 -8.20 4.19
CA THR A 206 -9.63 -7.00 4.20
C THR A 206 -11.08 -7.29 3.81
N GLY A 207 -11.33 -8.46 3.19
CA GLY A 207 -12.65 -8.85 2.69
C GLY A 207 -13.07 -8.18 1.38
N THR A 208 -12.24 -7.29 0.82
CA THR A 208 -12.58 -6.50 -0.38
C THR A 208 -11.47 -6.56 -1.43
N ASP A 209 -11.81 -6.16 -2.66
CA ASP A 209 -10.89 -5.90 -3.77
C ASP A 209 -10.74 -4.38 -4.01
N LYS A 210 -10.68 -3.60 -2.93
CA LYS A 210 -10.60 -2.14 -3.01
C LYS A 210 -9.20 -1.62 -2.70
N VAL A 211 -8.80 -0.59 -3.39
CA VAL A 211 -7.59 0.20 -3.09
C VAL A 211 -7.79 0.89 -1.75
N GLY A 212 -6.77 0.82 -0.89
CA GLY A 212 -6.83 1.36 0.47
C GLY A 212 -7.70 0.54 1.41
N ILE A 213 -8.14 1.16 2.50
CA ILE A 213 -8.98 0.56 3.54
C ILE A 213 -10.23 1.44 3.73
N GLU A 214 -11.40 0.81 3.68
CA GLU A 214 -12.67 1.45 4.02
C GLU A 214 -13.15 0.94 5.38
N GLN A 215 -13.31 1.84 6.35
CA GLN A 215 -13.67 1.47 7.73
C GLN A 215 -14.97 0.67 7.82
N ASP A 216 -15.96 1.05 7.01
CA ASP A 216 -17.28 0.39 7.02
C ASP A 216 -17.22 -1.06 6.52
N ASN A 217 -16.20 -1.40 5.74
CA ASN A 217 -15.98 -2.72 5.18
C ASN A 217 -15.04 -3.60 6.04
N MET A 218 -14.44 -3.05 7.10
CA MET A 218 -13.66 -3.86 8.03
C MET A 218 -14.55 -4.88 8.72
N ASN A 219 -14.10 -6.13 8.79
CA ASN A 219 -14.82 -7.20 9.46
C ASN A 219 -13.87 -8.14 10.22
N GLY A 220 -14.42 -9.05 11.00
CA GLY A 220 -13.69 -10.07 11.74
C GLY A 220 -12.50 -9.51 12.52
N ILE A 221 -11.37 -10.20 12.42
CA ILE A 221 -10.12 -9.86 13.13
C ILE A 221 -9.57 -8.48 12.75
N LEU A 222 -9.75 -8.04 11.49
CA LEU A 222 -9.31 -6.73 11.06
C LEU A 222 -10.02 -5.63 11.84
N ARG A 223 -11.34 -5.73 11.98
CA ARG A 223 -12.14 -4.79 12.78
C ARG A 223 -11.77 -4.82 14.25
N GLU A 224 -11.60 -6.02 14.82
CA GLU A 224 -11.18 -6.16 16.23
C GLU A 224 -9.85 -5.45 16.50
N LEU A 225 -8.84 -5.67 15.67
CA LEU A 225 -7.53 -5.03 15.80
C LEU A 225 -7.61 -3.51 15.59
N TRP A 226 -8.49 -3.07 14.68
CA TRP A 226 -8.71 -1.65 14.44
C TRP A 226 -9.40 -0.97 15.63
N GLU A 227 -10.33 -1.63 16.31
CA GLU A 227 -11.09 -1.07 17.45
C GLU A 227 -10.33 -1.20 18.78
N LYS A 228 -9.36 -2.10 18.89
CA LYS A 228 -8.50 -2.28 20.07
C LYS A 228 -7.32 -1.31 20.07
N ASP A 229 -6.52 -1.33 21.16
CA ASP A 229 -5.25 -0.60 21.26
C ASP A 229 -4.08 -1.36 20.59
N ALA A 230 -4.31 -1.94 19.40
CA ALA A 230 -3.26 -2.55 18.61
C ALA A 230 -2.41 -1.48 17.92
N LEU A 231 -1.10 -1.72 17.77
CA LEU A 231 -0.25 -0.91 16.90
C LEU A 231 -0.76 -1.04 15.47
N VAL A 232 -0.98 0.08 14.75
CA VAL A 232 -1.34 0.03 13.33
C VAL A 232 -0.27 0.66 12.48
N ILE A 233 0.20 -0.09 11.49
CA ILE A 233 1.17 0.35 10.48
C ILE A 233 0.49 0.22 9.12
N ALA A 234 0.41 1.32 8.38
CA ALA A 234 -0.21 1.37 7.06
C ALA A 234 0.87 1.55 5.98
N LYS A 235 0.91 0.62 5.02
CA LYS A 235 1.85 0.65 3.90
C LYS A 235 1.22 1.33 2.70
N GLY A 236 2.03 2.15 2.00
CA GLY A 236 1.69 2.75 0.72
C GLY A 236 0.69 3.91 0.77
N MET A 237 0.61 4.62 -0.36
CA MET A 237 -0.23 5.82 -0.46
C MET A 237 -1.73 5.51 -0.47
N GLY A 238 -2.16 4.39 -1.04
CA GLY A 238 -3.58 4.02 -1.08
C GLY A 238 -4.18 3.87 0.33
N ASN A 239 -3.44 3.27 1.26
CA ASN A 239 -3.84 3.19 2.66
C ASN A 239 -3.76 4.57 3.34
N TYR A 240 -2.72 5.38 3.05
CA TYR A 240 -2.63 6.74 3.57
C TYR A 240 -3.83 7.59 3.16
N GLU A 241 -4.19 7.62 1.88
CA GLU A 241 -5.28 8.41 1.32
C GLU A 241 -6.65 8.06 1.90
N THR A 242 -6.87 6.78 2.23
CA THR A 242 -8.15 6.32 2.79
C THR A 242 -8.21 6.45 4.31
N ILE A 243 -7.11 6.16 5.02
CA ILE A 243 -7.05 6.18 6.48
C ILE A 243 -6.97 7.60 7.02
N SER A 244 -6.22 8.49 6.37
CA SER A 244 -6.11 9.90 6.79
C SER A 244 -7.46 10.65 6.79
N GLU A 245 -8.46 10.11 6.08
CA GLU A 245 -9.82 10.63 6.11
C GLU A 245 -10.68 10.07 7.27
N LEU A 246 -10.23 8.98 7.91
CA LEU A 246 -10.95 8.41 9.05
C LEU A 246 -10.80 9.34 10.25
N THR A 247 -11.95 9.74 10.79
CA THR A 247 -11.97 10.59 11.99
C THR A 247 -11.85 9.73 13.23
N GLY A 248 -10.81 9.94 14.02
CA GLY A 248 -10.60 9.26 15.29
C GLY A 248 -9.30 9.71 15.94
N GLU A 249 -9.13 9.39 17.21
CA GLU A 249 -7.90 9.69 17.96
C GLU A 249 -6.82 8.62 17.74
N ARG A 250 -7.08 7.65 16.83
CA ARG A 250 -6.15 6.56 16.60
C ARG A 250 -4.94 7.03 15.82
N ARG A 251 -3.77 6.80 16.39
CA ARG A 251 -2.50 7.01 15.71
C ARG A 251 -2.17 5.83 14.80
N VAL A 252 -1.76 6.15 13.58
CA VAL A 252 -1.33 5.18 12.57
C VAL A 252 0.08 5.55 12.09
N ILE A 253 0.96 4.56 12.03
CA ILE A 253 2.28 4.72 11.43
C ILE A 253 2.13 4.50 9.93
N HIS A 254 2.40 5.50 9.11
CA HIS A 254 2.38 5.39 7.66
C HIS A 254 3.80 5.22 7.12
N ILE A 255 4.04 4.11 6.41
CA ILE A 255 5.33 3.82 5.76
C ILE A 255 5.10 3.75 4.25
N MET A 256 5.68 4.69 3.51
CA MET A 256 5.44 4.77 2.06
C MET A 256 6.53 5.55 1.32
N LYS A 257 6.57 5.37 0.00
CA LYS A 257 7.22 6.30 -0.91
C LYS A 257 6.22 7.34 -1.40
N ILE A 258 6.60 8.60 -1.39
CA ILE A 258 5.78 9.69 -1.92
C ILE A 258 5.89 9.68 -3.45
N LYS A 259 4.79 9.36 -4.14
CA LYS A 259 4.76 9.18 -5.59
C LYS A 259 3.94 10.25 -6.32
N CYS A 260 3.36 11.20 -5.58
CA CYS A 260 2.56 12.24 -6.19
C CYS A 260 2.60 13.57 -5.45
N PRO A 261 2.40 14.70 -6.17
CA PRO A 261 2.41 16.04 -5.60
C PRO A 261 1.29 16.28 -4.56
N ALA A 262 0.18 15.56 -4.63
CA ALA A 262 -0.93 15.73 -3.70
C ALA A 262 -0.53 15.27 -2.29
N VAL A 263 0.00 14.05 -2.16
CA VAL A 263 0.52 13.52 -0.90
C VAL A 263 1.72 14.33 -0.42
N SER A 264 2.65 14.69 -1.32
CA SER A 264 3.81 15.54 -0.99
C SER A 264 3.41 16.84 -0.30
N ARG A 265 2.39 17.52 -0.80
CA ARG A 265 1.87 18.77 -0.20
C ARG A 265 1.17 18.53 1.14
N ASP A 266 0.42 17.43 1.26
CA ASP A 266 -0.33 17.12 2.46
C ASP A 266 0.57 16.83 3.66
N ILE A 267 1.65 16.08 3.43
CA ILE A 267 2.61 15.73 4.49
C ILE A 267 3.84 16.64 4.58
N SER A 268 4.01 17.55 3.60
CA SER A 268 5.12 18.51 3.53
C SER A 268 6.51 17.87 3.38
N TYR A 269 6.60 16.75 2.68
CA TYR A 269 7.85 16.10 2.30
C TYR A 269 7.99 16.01 0.78
N PRO A 270 9.21 15.98 0.22
CA PRO A 270 9.44 15.97 -1.23
C PRO A 270 8.85 14.73 -1.92
N GLU A 271 8.35 14.92 -3.14
CA GLU A 271 8.01 13.79 -4.02
C GLU A 271 9.27 12.97 -4.33
N GLY A 272 9.14 11.66 -4.37
CA GLY A 272 10.25 10.71 -4.56
C GLY A 272 10.88 10.23 -3.26
N SER A 273 10.69 10.95 -2.14
CA SER A 273 11.24 10.54 -0.83
C SER A 273 10.45 9.39 -0.21
N TYR A 274 11.10 8.73 0.74
CA TYR A 274 10.51 7.70 1.59
C TYR A 274 10.17 8.30 2.95
N VAL A 275 9.03 7.92 3.49
CA VAL A 275 8.58 8.45 4.78
C VAL A 275 8.09 7.35 5.70
N ALA A 276 8.31 7.57 7.01
CA ALA A 276 7.66 6.84 8.09
C ALA A 276 7.15 7.86 9.11
N ILE A 277 5.88 8.17 9.06
CA ILE A 277 5.26 9.25 9.85
C ILE A 277 4.11 8.72 10.69
N VAL A 278 3.83 9.39 11.81
CA VAL A 278 2.70 9.08 12.69
C VAL A 278 1.60 10.13 12.51
N ARG A 279 0.40 9.67 12.20
CA ARG A 279 -0.79 10.53 12.05
C ARG A 279 -1.95 10.03 12.90
#